data_d72d63f90f2b94823442751c4b4674d4
#
_entry.id   d72d63f90f2b94823442751c4b4674d4
#
_cell.length_a   1.000
_cell.length_b   1.000
_cell.length_c   1.000
_cell.angle_alpha   90.00
_cell.angle_beta   90.00
_cell.angle_gamma   90.00
#
_symmetry.space_group_name_H-M   'P 1'
#
loop_
_entity.id
_entity.type
_entity.pdbx_description
1 polymer ?
#
loop_
_entity_poly.entity_id
_entity_poly.type
_entity_poly.pdbx_seq_one_letter_code
_entity_poly.pdbx_strand_id
1 'polypeptide(L)'
;MNDTLLIALYAFAGAATTGLAGAGALRLIRRRSLTASLAVVATVGVVAMLAGTLAVAWAMFLSPHDLSVVTTVVAMAAVVSLATALLLGRWVVARSRELAVAARSFGDGGNFAAPLGPTTAELDHLSRELAATSARLAESRERERALETSRRELVAWISHDLRTPLAGLRAMSEALEDGVAADPGRYLKQIRTEVERLNDMVGDLFELSRIHAGALALAPSRISLYDLVGDALAGADPLAREHGVRLVGGRIEPVPVEVDGKEMSRVLGNLLVNAIRRTPADGTVAVTAERSTEGVVLSVTDGCGGIPDEDLPRVFDTGWRGTHARTPPAGAGLGLAIVRGIVEAHQGRATVRNIPGGCRFEVVLPAAAS
;
A
#
# COMPACT_ATOMS: atom_id res chain seq x y z
N MET A 1 38.20 -8.14 67.34
CA MET A 1 37.43 -7.83 66.15
C MET A 1 38.32 -6.93 65.32
N ASN A 2 38.69 -7.30 64.11
CA ASN A 2 39.72 -6.59 63.35
C ASN A 2 39.20 -5.15 63.05
N ASP A 3 40.07 -4.15 63.34
CA ASP A 3 39.72 -2.72 63.14
C ASP A 3 39.19 -2.44 61.74
N THR A 4 39.68 -3.17 60.75
CA THR A 4 39.16 -3.12 59.37
C THR A 4 37.68 -3.54 59.24
N LEU A 5 37.20 -4.49 60.05
CA LEU A 5 35.83 -4.97 60.06
C LEU A 5 34.87 -3.95 60.71
N LEU A 6 35.36 -3.22 61.70
CA LEU A 6 34.60 -2.18 62.39
C LEU A 6 34.48 -0.94 61.52
N ILE A 7 35.57 -0.56 60.80
CA ILE A 7 35.52 0.52 59.77
C ILE A 7 34.54 0.21 58.65
N ALA A 8 34.58 -1.01 58.11
CA ALA A 8 33.66 -1.46 57.07
C ALA A 8 32.19 -1.43 57.54
N LEU A 9 31.92 -1.79 58.81
CA LEU A 9 30.60 -1.77 59.40
C LEU A 9 30.02 -0.34 59.49
N TYR A 10 30.82 0.63 59.94
CA TYR A 10 30.42 2.04 60.02
C TYR A 10 30.16 2.64 58.63
N ALA A 11 31.03 2.36 57.64
CA ALA A 11 30.85 2.79 56.27
C ALA A 11 29.56 2.22 55.69
N PHE A 12 29.31 0.93 55.87
CA PHE A 12 28.12 0.24 55.39
C PHE A 12 26.84 0.79 56.07
N ALA A 13 26.85 1.01 57.37
CA ALA A 13 25.69 1.55 58.11
C ALA A 13 25.32 2.97 57.63
N GLY A 14 26.30 3.85 57.39
CA GLY A 14 26.08 5.19 56.85
C GLY A 14 25.53 5.21 55.43
N ALA A 15 26.10 4.36 54.58
CA ALA A 15 25.60 4.23 53.20
C ALA A 15 24.21 3.57 53.14
N ALA A 16 23.96 2.53 53.93
CA ALA A 16 22.69 1.80 53.96
C ALA A 16 21.51 2.66 54.45
N THR A 17 21.72 3.44 55.49
CA THR A 17 20.64 4.37 55.99
C THR A 17 20.28 5.43 54.97
N THR A 18 21.26 5.99 54.26
CA THR A 18 21.03 6.96 53.18
C THR A 18 20.38 6.31 51.98
N GLY A 19 20.78 5.08 51.61
CA GLY A 19 20.18 4.32 50.52
C GLY A 19 18.71 3.98 50.77
N LEU A 20 18.35 3.58 52.01
CA LEU A 20 16.96 3.31 52.40
C LEU A 20 16.09 4.58 52.39
N ALA A 21 16.61 5.68 52.89
CA ALA A 21 15.92 6.98 52.82
C ALA A 21 15.70 7.42 51.38
N GLY A 22 16.67 7.22 50.49
CA GLY A 22 16.61 7.48 49.06
C GLY A 22 15.58 6.59 48.35
N ALA A 23 15.52 5.31 48.66
CA ALA A 23 14.51 4.41 48.14
C ALA A 23 13.11 4.80 48.57
N GLY A 24 12.93 5.29 49.80
CA GLY A 24 11.65 5.90 50.27
C GLY A 24 11.27 7.15 49.49
N ALA A 25 12.24 8.05 49.29
CA ALA A 25 12.01 9.28 48.50
C ALA A 25 11.64 8.96 47.05
N LEU A 26 12.30 7.98 46.38
CA LEU A 26 11.98 7.53 45.03
C LEU A 26 10.56 6.95 44.94
N ARG A 27 10.12 6.19 45.97
CA ARG A 27 8.73 5.67 46.00
C ARG A 27 7.69 6.79 46.05
N LEU A 28 7.98 7.85 46.82
CA LEU A 28 7.09 9.01 46.97
C LEU A 28 7.01 9.84 45.65
N ILE A 29 8.11 9.89 44.89
CA ILE A 29 8.27 10.68 43.66
C ILE A 29 7.96 9.88 42.41
N ARG A 30 7.59 8.60 42.52
CA ARG A 30 7.37 7.66 41.42
C ARG A 30 6.41 8.14 40.31
N ARG A 31 5.58 9.14 40.58
CA ARG A 31 4.65 9.77 39.63
C ARG A 31 5.11 11.15 39.12
N ARG A 32 6.28 11.61 39.51
CA ARG A 32 6.83 12.91 39.09
C ARG A 32 7.74 12.78 37.88
N SER A 33 8.27 13.89 37.41
CA SER A 33 9.12 13.95 36.21
C SER A 33 10.37 13.09 36.33
N LEU A 34 10.83 12.53 35.20
CA LEU A 34 12.08 11.77 35.08
C LEU A 34 13.28 12.57 35.63
N THR A 35 13.29 13.89 35.42
CA THR A 35 14.28 14.81 36.00
C THR A 35 14.35 14.74 37.52
N ALA A 36 13.20 14.71 38.18
CA ALA A 36 13.14 14.63 39.65
C ALA A 36 13.68 13.28 40.15
N SER A 37 13.35 12.18 39.46
CA SER A 37 13.85 10.86 39.82
C SER A 37 15.37 10.75 39.65
N LEU A 38 15.93 11.23 38.54
CA LEU A 38 17.39 11.24 38.30
C LEU A 38 18.11 12.14 39.29
N ALA A 39 17.56 13.31 39.62
CA ALA A 39 18.13 14.19 40.63
C ALA A 39 18.17 13.53 42.01
N VAL A 40 17.10 12.82 42.41
CA VAL A 40 17.08 12.09 43.68
C VAL A 40 18.13 10.96 43.72
N VAL A 41 18.24 10.16 42.64
CA VAL A 41 19.22 9.07 42.55
C VAL A 41 20.65 9.62 42.69
N ALA A 42 20.95 10.70 41.95
CA ALA A 42 22.27 11.35 42.01
C ALA A 42 22.57 11.91 43.40
N THR A 43 21.58 12.59 44.02
CA THR A 43 21.74 13.17 45.35
C THR A 43 21.93 12.09 46.40
N VAL A 44 21.15 10.99 46.35
CA VAL A 44 21.28 9.86 47.28
C VAL A 44 22.66 9.20 47.17
N GLY A 45 23.16 8.99 45.95
CA GLY A 45 24.50 8.42 45.75
C GLY A 45 25.61 9.28 46.34
N VAL A 46 25.54 10.59 46.15
CA VAL A 46 26.49 11.56 46.68
C VAL A 46 26.43 11.63 48.23
N VAL A 47 25.20 11.70 48.78
CA VAL A 47 25.01 11.76 50.24
C VAL A 47 25.42 10.45 50.92
N ALA A 48 25.18 9.29 50.30
CA ALA A 48 25.62 8.01 50.81
C ALA A 48 27.17 7.90 50.86
N MET A 49 27.83 8.38 49.82
CA MET A 49 29.30 8.43 49.77
C MET A 49 29.87 9.38 50.84
N LEU A 50 29.28 10.56 51.01
CA LEU A 50 29.62 11.53 52.04
C LEU A 50 29.45 10.95 53.46
N ALA A 51 28.29 10.35 53.74
CA ALA A 51 27.99 9.75 55.01
C ALA A 51 28.95 8.62 55.37
N GLY A 52 29.24 7.75 54.38
CA GLY A 52 30.20 6.65 54.58
C GLY A 52 31.61 7.12 54.87
N THR A 53 32.12 8.09 54.09
CA THR A 53 33.50 8.62 54.28
C THR A 53 33.67 9.41 55.57
N LEU A 54 32.66 10.24 55.95
CA LEU A 54 32.68 10.97 57.23
C LEU A 54 32.57 10.03 58.43
N ALA A 55 31.76 8.97 58.36
CA ALA A 55 31.64 7.98 59.42
C ALA A 55 32.95 7.24 59.66
N VAL A 56 33.66 6.87 58.59
CA VAL A 56 35.00 6.24 58.68
C VAL A 56 36.02 7.22 59.22
N ALA A 57 36.05 8.46 58.74
CA ALA A 57 37.01 9.48 59.20
C ALA A 57 36.82 9.79 60.69
N TRP A 58 35.60 9.85 61.18
CA TRP A 58 35.31 10.04 62.59
C TRP A 58 35.70 8.82 63.45
N ALA A 59 35.43 7.62 62.96
CA ALA A 59 35.79 6.37 63.63
C ALA A 59 37.33 6.13 63.75
N MET A 60 38.10 6.70 62.85
CA MET A 60 39.60 6.56 62.87
C MET A 60 40.32 7.58 63.75
N PHE A 61 39.62 8.42 64.52
CA PHE A 61 40.20 9.46 65.39
C PHE A 61 41.25 10.34 64.66
N LEU A 62 40.93 10.78 63.46
CA LEU A 62 41.78 11.68 62.69
C LEU A 62 41.97 13.02 63.42
N SER A 63 43.13 13.63 63.19
CA SER A 63 43.38 14.97 63.75
C SER A 63 42.33 15.98 63.15
N PRO A 64 42.04 17.07 63.89
CA PRO A 64 41.12 18.09 63.36
C PRO A 64 41.54 18.65 61.98
N HIS A 65 42.81 18.68 61.71
CA HIS A 65 43.37 19.12 60.41
C HIS A 65 43.08 18.10 59.32
N ASP A 66 43.35 16.80 59.55
CA ASP A 66 43.11 15.73 58.55
C ASP A 66 41.61 15.59 58.25
N LEU A 67 40.75 15.72 59.27
CA LEU A 67 39.32 15.70 59.13
C LEU A 67 38.85 16.85 58.21
N SER A 68 39.41 18.08 58.39
CA SER A 68 39.08 19.22 57.54
C SER A 68 39.48 19.04 56.10
N VAL A 69 40.67 18.45 55.84
CA VAL A 69 41.15 18.15 54.48
C VAL A 69 40.24 17.12 53.78
N VAL A 70 39.96 15.99 54.48
CA VAL A 70 39.09 14.95 53.94
C VAL A 70 37.70 15.50 53.63
N THR A 71 37.11 16.27 54.53
CA THR A 71 35.78 16.88 54.36
C THR A 71 35.77 17.82 53.16
N THR A 72 36.79 18.63 52.97
CA THR A 72 36.90 19.58 51.86
C THR A 72 36.99 18.85 50.51
N VAL A 73 37.85 17.84 50.40
CA VAL A 73 38.04 17.05 49.17
C VAL A 73 36.74 16.32 48.80
N VAL A 74 36.09 15.67 49.78
CA VAL A 74 34.86 14.92 49.54
C VAL A 74 33.71 15.87 49.20
N ALA A 75 33.63 17.04 49.82
CA ALA A 75 32.63 18.06 49.47
C ALA A 75 32.81 18.58 48.02
N MET A 76 34.04 18.85 47.59
CA MET A 76 34.33 19.24 46.21
C MET A 76 33.96 18.16 45.24
N ALA A 77 34.32 16.91 45.47
CA ALA A 77 33.98 15.77 44.64
C ALA A 77 32.45 15.57 44.56
N ALA A 78 31.73 15.78 45.64
CA ALA A 78 30.29 15.73 45.72
C ALA A 78 29.61 16.80 44.82
N VAL A 79 30.09 18.03 44.89
CA VAL A 79 29.58 19.14 44.05
C VAL A 79 29.77 18.83 42.57
N VAL A 80 30.98 18.39 42.17
CA VAL A 80 31.27 18.04 40.76
C VAL A 80 30.41 16.87 40.30
N SER A 81 30.27 15.82 41.09
CA SER A 81 29.44 14.65 40.77
C SER A 81 27.98 15.00 40.63
N LEU A 82 27.44 15.81 41.55
CA LEU A 82 26.04 16.26 41.47
C LEU A 82 25.78 17.17 40.24
N ALA A 83 26.70 18.11 39.97
CA ALA A 83 26.59 18.98 38.81
C ALA A 83 26.56 18.18 37.48
N THR A 84 27.50 17.21 37.36
CA THR A 84 27.57 16.34 36.19
C THR A 84 26.30 15.49 36.01
N ALA A 85 25.81 14.90 37.11
CA ALA A 85 24.59 14.09 37.08
C ALA A 85 23.33 14.92 36.69
N LEU A 86 23.24 16.16 37.19
CA LEU A 86 22.13 17.06 36.85
C LEU A 86 22.18 17.53 35.39
N LEU A 87 23.37 17.82 34.85
CA LEU A 87 23.55 18.19 33.45
C LEU A 87 23.18 17.05 32.51
N LEU A 88 23.67 15.84 32.76
CA LEU A 88 23.31 14.63 32.01
C LEU A 88 21.82 14.33 32.10
N GLY A 89 21.24 14.42 33.29
CA GLY A 89 19.80 14.21 33.50
C GLY A 89 18.94 15.18 32.71
N ARG A 90 19.31 16.47 32.73
CA ARG A 90 18.62 17.51 31.95
C ARG A 90 18.72 17.24 30.44
N TRP A 91 19.87 16.83 29.95
CA TRP A 91 20.08 16.53 28.55
C TRP A 91 19.22 15.34 28.09
N VAL A 92 19.20 14.22 28.83
CA VAL A 92 18.37 13.03 28.50
C VAL A 92 16.90 13.39 28.49
N VAL A 93 16.41 14.15 29.48
CA VAL A 93 15.00 14.56 29.56
C VAL A 93 14.62 15.51 28.44
N ALA A 94 15.48 16.44 28.05
CA ALA A 94 15.23 17.31 26.91
C ALA A 94 15.02 16.50 25.62
N ARG A 95 15.89 15.54 25.35
CA ARG A 95 15.79 14.64 24.18
C ARG A 95 14.55 13.76 24.21
N SER A 96 14.22 13.19 25.38
CA SER A 96 12.98 12.43 25.55
C SER A 96 11.72 13.27 25.30
N ARG A 97 11.73 14.55 25.68
CA ARG A 97 10.61 15.47 25.40
C ARG A 97 10.48 15.81 23.93
N GLU A 98 11.59 16.05 23.24
CA GLU A 98 11.60 16.28 21.79
C GLU A 98 11.00 15.09 21.03
N LEU A 99 11.40 13.85 21.39
CA LEU A 99 10.83 12.64 20.81
C LEU A 99 9.33 12.50 21.12
N ALA A 100 8.91 12.82 22.34
CA ALA A 100 7.50 12.77 22.74
C ALA A 100 6.65 13.81 21.99
N VAL A 101 7.21 14.99 21.66
CA VAL A 101 6.53 16.00 20.84
C VAL A 101 6.41 15.52 19.39
N ALA A 102 7.49 14.99 18.82
CA ALA A 102 7.47 14.41 17.47
C ALA A 102 6.49 13.24 17.36
N ALA A 103 6.40 12.39 18.39
CA ALA A 103 5.43 11.30 18.42
C ALA A 103 3.96 11.78 18.52
N ARG A 104 3.70 12.90 19.20
CA ARG A 104 2.34 13.47 19.25
C ARG A 104 1.93 14.09 17.92
N SER A 105 2.82 14.83 17.25
CA SER A 105 2.52 15.37 15.92
C SER A 105 2.17 14.28 14.91
N PHE A 106 2.76 13.11 15.05
CA PHE A 106 2.39 11.92 14.29
C PHE A 106 0.97 11.43 14.63
N GLY A 107 0.58 11.41 15.92
CA GLY A 107 -0.77 11.05 16.36
C GLY A 107 -1.87 11.96 15.80
N ASP A 108 -1.56 13.24 15.60
CA ASP A 108 -2.46 14.26 15.02
C ASP A 108 -2.52 14.25 13.48
N GLY A 109 -1.98 13.20 12.84
CA GLY A 109 -2.06 13.00 11.40
C GLY A 109 -0.88 13.56 10.59
N GLY A 110 0.14 14.11 11.27
CA GLY A 110 1.40 14.53 10.65
C GLY A 110 2.38 13.37 10.39
N ASN A 111 3.44 13.63 9.64
CA ASN A 111 4.53 12.68 9.49
C ASN A 111 5.48 12.76 10.69
N PHE A 112 5.97 11.61 11.14
CA PHE A 112 7.01 11.58 12.16
C PHE A 112 8.31 12.10 11.58
N ALA A 113 8.83 13.19 12.17
CA ALA A 113 10.17 13.70 11.91
C ALA A 113 11.07 13.37 13.09
N ALA A 114 12.09 12.57 12.86
CA ALA A 114 13.06 12.23 13.89
C ALA A 114 13.80 13.49 14.39
N PRO A 115 13.95 13.68 15.71
CA PRO A 115 14.73 14.80 16.23
C PRO A 115 16.18 14.73 15.75
N LEU A 116 16.73 15.89 15.35
CA LEU A 116 18.12 16.00 14.90
C LEU A 116 19.06 16.16 16.12
N GLY A 117 20.13 15.40 16.14
CA GLY A 117 21.22 15.55 17.11
C GLY A 117 21.56 14.25 17.87
N PRO A 118 22.63 14.28 18.70
CA PRO A 118 23.10 13.10 19.43
C PRO A 118 22.05 12.61 20.43
N THR A 119 21.73 11.33 20.39
CA THR A 119 20.76 10.65 21.26
C THR A 119 21.43 9.47 21.96
N THR A 120 20.79 8.89 22.99
CA THR A 120 21.22 7.59 23.50
C THR A 120 20.82 6.49 22.52
N ALA A 121 21.52 5.35 22.59
CA ALA A 121 21.25 4.22 21.71
C ALA A 121 19.77 3.74 21.77
N GLU A 122 19.17 3.79 22.97
CA GLU A 122 17.78 3.40 23.20
C GLU A 122 16.79 4.39 22.56
N LEU A 123 17.05 5.70 22.70
CA LEU A 123 16.20 6.73 22.10
C LEU A 123 16.34 6.73 20.57
N ASP A 124 17.52 6.45 20.05
CA ASP A 124 17.75 6.31 18.62
C ASP A 124 17.04 5.08 18.04
N HIS A 125 17.08 3.97 18.76
CA HIS A 125 16.33 2.77 18.38
C HIS A 125 14.81 3.05 18.34
N LEU A 126 14.28 3.65 19.40
CA LEU A 126 12.85 4.01 19.46
C LEU A 126 12.45 4.99 18.34
N SER A 127 13.30 5.97 18.05
CA SER A 127 13.08 6.93 16.97
C SER A 127 13.01 6.24 15.60
N ARG A 128 13.88 5.26 15.33
CA ARG A 128 13.86 4.47 14.10
C ARG A 128 12.60 3.61 13.99
N GLU A 129 12.17 2.97 15.06
CA GLU A 129 10.93 2.18 15.08
C GLU A 129 9.69 3.04 14.83
N LEU A 130 9.62 4.22 15.43
CA LEU A 130 8.54 5.19 15.20
C LEU A 130 8.55 5.68 13.75
N ALA A 131 9.72 5.98 13.19
CA ALA A 131 9.85 6.39 11.79
C ALA A 131 9.39 5.28 10.83
N ALA A 132 9.78 4.03 11.07
CA ALA A 132 9.36 2.88 10.27
C ALA A 132 7.83 2.65 10.35
N THR A 133 7.26 2.77 11.54
CA THR A 133 5.81 2.63 11.75
C THR A 133 5.03 3.77 11.06
N SER A 134 5.56 5.00 11.15
CA SER A 134 4.99 6.17 10.47
C SER A 134 4.98 6.00 8.96
N ALA A 135 6.09 5.51 8.38
CA ALA A 135 6.18 5.26 6.96
C ALA A 135 5.17 4.20 6.49
N ARG A 136 5.03 3.09 7.22
CA ARG A 136 4.04 2.04 6.91
C ARG A 136 2.60 2.56 6.99
N LEU A 137 2.31 3.40 7.99
CA LEU A 137 0.97 3.99 8.15
C LEU A 137 0.67 5.01 7.05
N ALA A 138 1.66 5.82 6.64
CA ALA A 138 1.52 6.74 5.53
C ALA A 138 1.22 5.99 4.21
N GLU A 139 1.96 4.92 3.92
CA GLU A 139 1.73 4.06 2.76
C GLU A 139 0.34 3.40 2.79
N SER A 140 -0.08 2.90 3.96
CA SER A 140 -1.42 2.32 4.12
C SER A 140 -2.53 3.33 3.86
N ARG A 141 -2.39 4.56 4.39
CA ARG A 141 -3.36 5.64 4.15
C ARG A 141 -3.40 6.09 2.69
N GLU A 142 -2.27 6.07 2.02
CA GLU A 142 -2.21 6.43 0.60
C GLU A 142 -2.90 5.37 -0.27
N ARG A 143 -2.69 4.09 0.04
CA ARG A 143 -3.43 2.98 -0.61
C ARG A 143 -4.94 3.09 -0.35
N GLU A 144 -5.37 3.38 0.87
CA GLU A 144 -6.78 3.56 1.22
C GLU A 144 -7.41 4.74 0.46
N ARG A 145 -6.69 5.88 0.37
CA ARG A 145 -7.15 7.03 -0.42
C ARG A 145 -7.25 6.73 -1.90
N ALA A 146 -6.28 6.02 -2.46
CA ALA A 146 -6.30 5.59 -3.85
C ALA A 146 -7.51 4.68 -4.15
N LEU A 147 -7.78 3.71 -3.26
CA LEU A 147 -8.95 2.84 -3.36
C LEU A 147 -10.28 3.61 -3.27
N GLU A 148 -10.38 4.55 -2.31
CA GLU A 148 -11.58 5.36 -2.14
C GLU A 148 -11.82 6.30 -3.34
N THR A 149 -10.75 6.88 -3.91
CA THR A 149 -10.82 7.69 -5.12
C THR A 149 -11.29 6.85 -6.31
N SER A 150 -10.67 5.70 -6.53
CA SER A 150 -11.07 4.76 -7.60
C SER A 150 -12.53 4.31 -7.44
N ARG A 151 -12.97 4.04 -6.21
CA ARG A 151 -14.37 3.69 -5.93
C ARG A 151 -15.33 4.82 -6.28
N ARG A 152 -15.00 6.07 -5.92
CA ARG A 152 -15.84 7.25 -6.25
C ARG A 152 -15.91 7.50 -7.74
N GLU A 153 -14.79 7.41 -8.44
CA GLU A 153 -14.71 7.53 -9.89
C GLU A 153 -15.56 6.46 -10.57
N LEU A 154 -15.49 5.22 -10.12
CA LEU A 154 -16.30 4.11 -10.61
C LEU A 154 -17.80 4.39 -10.44
N VAL A 155 -18.25 4.81 -9.25
CA VAL A 155 -19.66 5.12 -8.97
C VAL A 155 -20.15 6.29 -9.83
N ALA A 156 -19.35 7.34 -9.98
CA ALA A 156 -19.70 8.49 -10.80
C ALA A 156 -19.83 8.09 -12.28
N TRP A 157 -18.88 7.29 -12.76
CA TRP A 157 -18.88 6.78 -14.13
C TRP A 157 -20.11 5.88 -14.40
N ILE A 158 -20.39 4.91 -13.50
CA ILE A 158 -21.57 4.03 -13.59
C ILE A 158 -22.85 4.87 -13.71
N SER A 159 -22.99 5.84 -12.81
CA SER A 159 -24.20 6.69 -12.77
C SER A 159 -24.41 7.46 -14.06
N HIS A 160 -23.34 7.92 -14.70
CA HIS A 160 -23.40 8.61 -15.97
C HIS A 160 -23.72 7.66 -17.13
N ASP A 161 -23.03 6.52 -17.21
CA ASP A 161 -23.10 5.63 -18.36
C ASP A 161 -24.33 4.71 -18.38
N LEU A 162 -24.95 4.48 -17.22
CA LEU A 162 -26.27 3.84 -17.14
C LEU A 162 -27.42 4.81 -17.46
N ARG A 163 -27.28 6.09 -17.14
CA ARG A 163 -28.36 7.07 -17.37
C ARG A 163 -28.70 7.26 -18.84
N THR A 164 -27.69 7.27 -19.71
CA THR A 164 -27.88 7.49 -21.15
C THR A 164 -28.72 6.39 -21.80
N PRO A 165 -28.41 5.09 -21.72
CA PRO A 165 -29.19 4.02 -22.28
C PRO A 165 -30.60 3.93 -21.66
N LEU A 166 -30.72 4.14 -20.34
CA LEU A 166 -32.02 4.16 -19.65
C LEU A 166 -32.91 5.28 -20.15
N ALA A 167 -32.38 6.48 -20.41
CA ALA A 167 -33.15 7.57 -21.03
C ALA A 167 -33.59 7.24 -22.46
N GLY A 168 -32.71 6.57 -23.23
CA GLY A 168 -33.05 6.08 -24.56
C GLY A 168 -34.17 5.01 -24.55
N LEU A 169 -34.08 4.04 -23.64
CA LEU A 169 -35.12 3.02 -23.45
C LEU A 169 -36.46 3.65 -23.09
N ARG A 170 -36.47 4.61 -22.18
CA ARG A 170 -37.65 5.34 -21.76
C ARG A 170 -38.27 6.08 -22.94
N ALA A 171 -37.50 6.84 -23.70
CA ALA A 171 -37.98 7.57 -24.86
C ALA A 171 -38.56 6.64 -25.94
N MET A 172 -37.93 5.48 -26.17
CA MET A 172 -38.44 4.47 -27.10
C MET A 172 -39.77 3.84 -26.61
N SER A 173 -39.92 3.59 -25.32
CA SER A 173 -41.14 3.09 -24.71
C SER A 173 -42.26 4.10 -24.79
N GLU A 174 -42.00 5.37 -24.43
CA GLU A 174 -42.98 6.48 -24.56
C GLU A 174 -43.46 6.65 -26.01
N ALA A 175 -42.55 6.58 -27.00
CA ALA A 175 -42.91 6.67 -28.41
C ALA A 175 -43.81 5.51 -28.91
N LEU A 176 -43.61 4.31 -28.34
CA LEU A 176 -44.48 3.15 -28.62
C LEU A 176 -45.86 3.31 -27.98
N GLU A 177 -45.92 3.79 -26.72
CA GLU A 177 -47.16 4.03 -25.98
C GLU A 177 -48.01 5.10 -26.64
N ASP A 178 -47.40 6.20 -27.11
CA ASP A 178 -48.07 7.32 -27.77
C ASP A 178 -48.44 7.01 -29.21
N GLY A 179 -48.06 5.86 -29.75
CA GLY A 179 -48.35 5.46 -31.12
C GLY A 179 -47.61 6.27 -32.18
N VAL A 180 -46.59 7.04 -31.83
CA VAL A 180 -45.81 7.88 -32.75
C VAL A 180 -44.62 7.14 -33.37
N ALA A 181 -44.35 5.89 -32.95
CA ALA A 181 -43.32 5.05 -33.53
C ALA A 181 -43.68 4.64 -34.97
N ALA A 182 -42.94 5.13 -35.94
CA ALA A 182 -43.20 4.83 -37.38
C ALA A 182 -42.99 3.32 -37.69
N ASP A 183 -42.11 2.64 -36.98
CA ASP A 183 -41.86 1.19 -37.07
C ASP A 183 -41.72 0.60 -35.65
N PRO A 184 -42.82 0.14 -35.04
CA PRO A 184 -42.80 -0.46 -33.71
C PRO A 184 -41.87 -1.67 -33.60
N GLY A 185 -41.75 -2.47 -34.65
CA GLY A 185 -40.84 -3.63 -34.66
C GLY A 185 -39.38 -3.25 -34.53
N ARG A 186 -38.95 -2.17 -35.17
CA ARG A 186 -37.62 -1.59 -35.05
C ARG A 186 -37.34 -1.10 -33.63
N TYR A 187 -38.28 -0.38 -33.01
CA TYR A 187 -38.17 0.12 -31.65
C TYR A 187 -38.04 -1.02 -30.64
N LEU A 188 -38.85 -2.07 -30.75
CA LEU A 188 -38.78 -3.25 -29.90
C LEU A 188 -37.41 -3.97 -30.03
N LYS A 189 -36.89 -4.06 -31.26
CA LYS A 189 -35.56 -4.63 -31.49
C LYS A 189 -34.45 -3.79 -30.84
N GLN A 190 -34.55 -2.45 -30.98
CA GLN A 190 -33.58 -1.55 -30.35
C GLN A 190 -33.66 -1.60 -28.82
N ILE A 191 -34.84 -1.66 -28.22
CA ILE A 191 -35.07 -1.83 -26.80
C ILE A 191 -34.38 -3.12 -26.32
N ARG A 192 -34.58 -4.25 -27.01
CA ARG A 192 -33.94 -5.51 -26.65
C ARG A 192 -32.42 -5.42 -26.70
N THR A 193 -31.87 -4.85 -27.77
CA THR A 193 -30.40 -4.68 -27.88
C THR A 193 -29.85 -3.80 -26.77
N GLU A 194 -30.55 -2.73 -26.38
CA GLU A 194 -30.09 -1.85 -25.32
C GLU A 194 -30.20 -2.51 -23.92
N VAL A 195 -31.22 -3.35 -23.69
CA VAL A 195 -31.34 -4.17 -22.47
C VAL A 195 -30.20 -5.20 -22.37
N GLU A 196 -29.89 -5.90 -23.48
CA GLU A 196 -28.77 -6.84 -23.56
C GLU A 196 -27.45 -6.11 -23.23
N ARG A 197 -27.20 -4.93 -23.81
CA ARG A 197 -26.04 -4.08 -23.56
C ARG A 197 -25.94 -3.65 -22.08
N LEU A 198 -27.05 -3.27 -21.46
CA LEU A 198 -27.10 -2.91 -20.04
C LEU A 198 -26.74 -4.10 -19.14
N ASN A 199 -27.25 -5.28 -19.50
CA ASN A 199 -26.96 -6.51 -18.77
C ASN A 199 -25.47 -6.87 -18.81
N ASP A 200 -24.85 -6.76 -19.99
CA ASP A 200 -23.40 -6.95 -20.14
C ASP A 200 -22.61 -5.94 -19.30
N MET A 201 -23.03 -4.66 -19.31
CA MET A 201 -22.39 -3.61 -18.52
C MET A 201 -22.49 -3.88 -17.01
N VAL A 202 -23.63 -4.37 -16.52
CA VAL A 202 -23.80 -4.78 -15.11
C VAL A 202 -22.90 -5.96 -14.78
N GLY A 203 -22.78 -6.94 -15.69
CA GLY A 203 -21.88 -8.07 -15.56
C GLY A 203 -20.41 -7.65 -15.46
N ASP A 204 -19.99 -6.74 -16.32
CA ASP A 204 -18.60 -6.18 -16.30
C ASP A 204 -18.33 -5.39 -15.03
N LEU A 205 -19.32 -4.63 -14.56
CA LEU A 205 -19.21 -3.88 -13.30
C LEU A 205 -19.07 -4.79 -12.09
N PHE A 206 -19.85 -5.85 -12.02
CA PHE A 206 -19.74 -6.83 -10.93
C PHE A 206 -18.37 -7.47 -10.91
N GLU A 207 -17.82 -7.81 -12.06
CA GLU A 207 -16.49 -8.39 -12.18
C GLU A 207 -15.40 -7.42 -11.76
N LEU A 208 -15.48 -6.17 -12.25
CA LEU A 208 -14.53 -5.13 -11.85
C LEU A 208 -14.57 -4.87 -10.34
N SER A 209 -15.76 -4.91 -9.75
CA SER A 209 -15.94 -4.82 -8.30
C SER A 209 -15.25 -5.96 -7.54
N ARG A 210 -15.33 -7.21 -8.04
CA ARG A 210 -14.62 -8.38 -7.48
C ARG A 210 -13.11 -8.22 -7.58
N ILE A 211 -12.61 -7.75 -8.73
CA ILE A 211 -11.19 -7.48 -8.96
C ILE A 211 -10.68 -6.44 -7.96
N HIS A 212 -11.35 -5.28 -7.84
CA HIS A 212 -10.95 -4.20 -6.95
C HIS A 212 -11.02 -4.58 -5.47
N ALA A 213 -11.95 -5.44 -5.09
CA ALA A 213 -12.04 -5.96 -3.72
C ALA A 213 -10.98 -7.04 -3.40
N GLY A 214 -10.14 -7.43 -4.37
CA GLY A 214 -9.22 -8.57 -4.22
C GLY A 214 -9.97 -9.91 -4.00
N ALA A 215 -11.24 -9.96 -4.36
CA ALA A 215 -12.14 -11.10 -4.15
C ALA A 215 -12.23 -12.04 -5.38
N LEU A 216 -11.37 -11.84 -6.37
CA LEU A 216 -11.28 -12.74 -7.51
C LEU A 216 -10.59 -14.04 -7.08
N ALA A 217 -11.41 -15.04 -6.71
CA ALA A 217 -10.91 -16.37 -6.39
C ALA A 217 -10.63 -17.13 -7.69
N LEU A 218 -9.35 -17.26 -8.05
CA LEU A 218 -8.93 -18.02 -9.21
C LEU A 218 -8.91 -19.52 -8.91
N ALA A 219 -9.30 -20.33 -9.88
CA ALA A 219 -9.18 -21.78 -9.88
C ALA A 219 -8.19 -22.21 -10.98
N PRO A 220 -6.85 -22.02 -10.79
CA PRO A 220 -5.88 -22.34 -11.79
C PRO A 220 -5.88 -23.83 -12.14
N SER A 221 -5.79 -24.12 -13.41
CA SER A 221 -5.64 -25.48 -13.91
C SER A 221 -4.67 -25.46 -15.11
N ARG A 222 -4.10 -26.62 -15.40
CA ARG A 222 -3.17 -26.76 -16.54
C ARG A 222 -3.96 -26.82 -17.84
N ILE A 223 -3.89 -25.75 -18.63
CA ILE A 223 -4.67 -25.58 -19.88
C ILE A 223 -3.73 -25.44 -21.07
N SER A 224 -4.16 -25.99 -22.22
CA SER A 224 -3.51 -25.76 -23.50
C SER A 224 -3.84 -24.37 -24.02
N LEU A 225 -2.83 -23.53 -24.25
CA LEU A 225 -3.04 -22.23 -24.90
C LEU A 225 -3.63 -22.35 -26.31
N TYR A 226 -3.29 -23.43 -27.01
CA TYR A 226 -3.84 -23.68 -28.34
C TYR A 226 -5.36 -23.82 -28.30
N ASP A 227 -5.88 -24.60 -27.35
CA ASP A 227 -7.31 -24.81 -27.20
C ASP A 227 -8.02 -23.52 -26.74
N LEU A 228 -7.42 -22.84 -25.76
CA LEU A 228 -7.96 -21.58 -25.24
C LEU A 228 -8.07 -20.49 -26.33
N VAL A 229 -7.05 -20.34 -27.17
CA VAL A 229 -7.07 -19.38 -28.28
C VAL A 229 -8.03 -19.85 -29.38
N GLY A 230 -8.07 -21.15 -29.67
CA GLY A 230 -9.01 -21.73 -30.64
C GLY A 230 -10.46 -21.44 -30.29
N ASP A 231 -10.84 -21.69 -29.04
CA ASP A 231 -12.20 -21.41 -28.54
C ASP A 231 -12.52 -19.92 -28.59
N ALA A 232 -11.58 -19.06 -28.22
CA ALA A 232 -11.77 -17.62 -28.26
C ALA A 232 -11.95 -17.09 -29.69
N LEU A 233 -11.19 -17.57 -30.65
CA LEU A 233 -11.32 -17.23 -32.06
C LEU A 233 -12.68 -17.70 -32.62
N ALA A 234 -13.09 -18.94 -32.32
CA ALA A 234 -14.37 -19.47 -32.74
C ALA A 234 -15.53 -18.68 -32.17
N GLY A 235 -15.45 -18.28 -30.89
CA GLY A 235 -16.47 -17.43 -30.24
C GLY A 235 -16.56 -16.02 -30.80
N ALA A 236 -15.45 -15.44 -31.28
CA ALA A 236 -15.40 -14.08 -31.84
C ALA A 236 -15.71 -14.02 -33.36
N ASP A 237 -15.71 -15.15 -34.06
CA ASP A 237 -15.91 -15.22 -35.52
C ASP A 237 -17.24 -14.61 -36.02
N PRO A 238 -18.40 -14.79 -35.35
CA PRO A 238 -19.63 -14.16 -35.77
C PRO A 238 -19.55 -12.62 -35.76
N LEU A 239 -18.95 -12.06 -34.71
CA LEU A 239 -18.75 -10.61 -34.57
C LEU A 239 -17.78 -10.08 -35.65
N ALA A 240 -16.72 -10.80 -35.92
CA ALA A 240 -15.73 -10.42 -36.93
C ALA A 240 -16.36 -10.39 -38.32
N ARG A 241 -17.19 -11.38 -38.69
CA ARG A 241 -17.92 -11.42 -39.95
C ARG A 241 -18.92 -10.24 -40.09
N GLU A 242 -19.63 -9.91 -39.01
CA GLU A 242 -20.53 -8.76 -38.97
C GLU A 242 -19.81 -7.45 -39.28
N HIS A 243 -18.56 -7.31 -38.77
CA HIS A 243 -17.74 -6.11 -38.98
C HIS A 243 -16.85 -6.18 -40.23
N GLY A 244 -16.90 -7.26 -41.00
CA GLY A 244 -16.06 -7.45 -42.19
C GLY A 244 -14.58 -7.61 -41.86
N VAL A 245 -14.22 -8.07 -40.66
CA VAL A 245 -12.86 -8.24 -40.19
C VAL A 245 -12.43 -9.70 -40.27
N ARG A 246 -11.18 -9.95 -40.68
CA ARG A 246 -10.60 -11.29 -40.77
C ARG A 246 -9.90 -11.64 -39.47
N LEU A 247 -10.31 -12.75 -38.82
CA LEU A 247 -9.60 -13.32 -37.67
C LEU A 247 -8.57 -14.33 -38.13
N VAL A 248 -7.34 -14.24 -37.58
CA VAL A 248 -6.24 -15.14 -37.90
C VAL A 248 -5.59 -15.63 -36.60
N GLY A 249 -5.54 -16.95 -36.42
CA GLY A 249 -4.61 -17.59 -35.49
C GLY A 249 -3.23 -17.60 -36.12
N GLY A 250 -2.30 -16.82 -35.59
CA GLY A 250 -0.90 -16.80 -36.01
C GLY A 250 -0.12 -17.96 -35.39
N ARG A 251 1.13 -17.72 -35.02
CA ARG A 251 1.95 -18.71 -34.31
C ARG A 251 1.36 -18.92 -32.89
N ILE A 252 0.82 -20.12 -32.66
CA ILE A 252 0.32 -20.55 -31.36
C ILE A 252 1.12 -21.80 -30.97
N GLU A 253 2.01 -21.63 -30.00
CA GLU A 253 2.78 -22.73 -29.46
C GLU A 253 1.92 -23.56 -28.50
N PRO A 254 1.97 -24.90 -28.56
CA PRO A 254 1.20 -25.75 -27.66
C PRO A 254 1.86 -25.82 -26.29
N VAL A 255 1.93 -24.66 -25.60
CA VAL A 255 2.52 -24.53 -24.28
C VAL A 255 1.41 -24.66 -23.24
N PRO A 256 1.51 -25.58 -22.28
CA PRO A 256 0.60 -25.60 -21.15
C PRO A 256 0.89 -24.42 -20.21
N VAL A 257 -0.18 -23.78 -19.75
CA VAL A 257 -0.14 -22.71 -18.75
C VAL A 257 -1.01 -23.08 -17.56
N GLU A 258 -0.65 -22.60 -16.40
CA GLU A 258 -1.42 -22.79 -15.17
C GLU A 258 -2.25 -21.52 -14.91
N VAL A 259 -3.50 -21.54 -15.35
CA VAL A 259 -4.41 -20.39 -15.30
C VAL A 259 -5.84 -20.81 -15.05
N ASP A 260 -6.68 -19.89 -14.60
CA ASP A 260 -8.13 -20.07 -14.61
C ASP A 260 -8.64 -19.89 -16.05
N GLY A 261 -9.11 -20.98 -16.67
CA GLY A 261 -9.54 -21.00 -18.06
C GLY A 261 -10.72 -20.09 -18.35
N LYS A 262 -11.66 -19.98 -17.42
CA LYS A 262 -12.83 -19.13 -17.54
C LYS A 262 -12.43 -17.64 -17.59
N GLU A 263 -11.57 -17.24 -16.66
CA GLU A 263 -11.13 -15.86 -16.58
C GLU A 263 -10.20 -15.51 -17.76
N MET A 264 -9.35 -16.43 -18.20
CA MET A 264 -8.51 -16.21 -19.39
C MET A 264 -9.30 -16.19 -20.70
N SER A 265 -10.37 -16.99 -20.83
CA SER A 265 -11.31 -16.87 -21.96
C SER A 265 -11.96 -15.48 -21.98
N ARG A 266 -12.29 -14.92 -20.83
CA ARG A 266 -12.81 -13.55 -20.69
C ARG A 266 -11.77 -12.50 -21.11
N VAL A 267 -10.50 -12.68 -20.72
CA VAL A 267 -9.40 -11.81 -21.19
C VAL A 267 -9.34 -11.79 -22.71
N LEU A 268 -9.27 -12.96 -23.34
CA LEU A 268 -9.22 -13.09 -24.80
C LEU A 268 -10.47 -12.49 -25.47
N GLY A 269 -11.66 -12.78 -24.94
CA GLY A 269 -12.91 -12.24 -25.45
C GLY A 269 -12.90 -10.71 -25.44
N ASN A 270 -12.51 -10.07 -24.33
CA ASN A 270 -12.42 -8.62 -24.23
C ASN A 270 -11.39 -8.01 -25.19
N LEU A 271 -10.22 -8.64 -25.36
CA LEU A 271 -9.22 -8.19 -26.30
C LEU A 271 -9.69 -8.33 -27.76
N LEU A 272 -10.31 -9.46 -28.12
CA LEU A 272 -10.83 -9.70 -29.44
C LEU A 272 -11.98 -8.78 -29.81
N VAL A 273 -12.96 -8.60 -28.92
CA VAL A 273 -14.08 -7.67 -29.13
C VAL A 273 -13.56 -6.24 -29.32
N ASN A 274 -12.60 -5.81 -28.52
CA ASN A 274 -11.99 -4.49 -28.69
C ASN A 274 -11.26 -4.36 -30.03
N ALA A 275 -10.45 -5.36 -30.40
CA ALA A 275 -9.70 -5.38 -31.64
C ALA A 275 -10.61 -5.37 -32.87
N ILE A 276 -11.64 -6.21 -32.90
CA ILE A 276 -12.61 -6.30 -34.01
C ILE A 276 -13.34 -4.97 -34.22
N ARG A 277 -13.86 -4.39 -33.15
CA ARG A 277 -14.63 -3.13 -33.22
C ARG A 277 -13.79 -1.93 -33.65
N ARG A 278 -12.46 -1.98 -33.45
CA ARG A 278 -11.53 -0.91 -33.80
C ARG A 278 -10.87 -1.09 -35.15
N THR A 279 -10.85 -2.29 -35.68
CA THR A 279 -10.28 -2.60 -36.98
C THR A 279 -11.28 -2.21 -38.10
N PRO A 280 -10.87 -1.42 -39.12
CA PRO A 280 -11.72 -1.15 -40.27
C PRO A 280 -12.14 -2.43 -41.00
N ALA A 281 -13.25 -2.36 -41.75
CA ALA A 281 -13.65 -3.43 -42.64
C ALA A 281 -12.52 -3.84 -43.61
N ASP A 282 -12.43 -5.11 -43.95
CA ASP A 282 -11.33 -5.76 -44.69
C ASP A 282 -9.96 -5.83 -43.94
N GLY A 283 -9.91 -5.31 -42.70
CA GLY A 283 -8.74 -5.42 -41.84
C GLY A 283 -8.56 -6.82 -41.23
N THR A 284 -7.45 -7.01 -40.54
CA THR A 284 -7.09 -8.30 -39.93
C THR A 284 -6.84 -8.13 -38.44
N VAL A 285 -7.39 -9.02 -37.63
CA VAL A 285 -7.05 -9.20 -36.21
C VAL A 285 -6.34 -10.53 -36.09
N ALA A 286 -5.13 -10.52 -35.52
CA ALA A 286 -4.30 -11.69 -35.36
C ALA A 286 -4.03 -11.98 -33.87
N VAL A 287 -4.11 -13.26 -33.51
CA VAL A 287 -3.74 -13.75 -32.14
C VAL A 287 -2.52 -14.62 -32.24
N THR A 288 -1.50 -14.37 -31.41
CA THR A 288 -0.31 -15.21 -31.29
C THR A 288 -0.08 -15.60 -29.82
N ALA A 289 0.51 -16.77 -29.60
CA ALA A 289 0.89 -17.25 -28.29
C ALA A 289 2.26 -17.94 -28.37
N GLU A 290 3.25 -17.38 -27.69
CA GLU A 290 4.64 -17.82 -27.78
C GLU A 290 5.27 -17.94 -26.39
N ARG A 291 6.23 -18.86 -26.25
CA ARG A 291 7.06 -18.94 -25.06
C ARG A 291 8.08 -17.80 -25.05
N SER A 292 8.26 -17.18 -23.91
CA SER A 292 9.25 -16.14 -23.63
C SER A 292 10.15 -16.56 -22.47
N THR A 293 11.22 -15.80 -22.23
CA THR A 293 12.09 -15.94 -21.05
C THR A 293 11.34 -15.64 -19.73
N GLU A 294 10.33 -14.79 -19.78
CA GLU A 294 9.50 -14.41 -18.60
C GLU A 294 8.28 -15.32 -18.41
N GLY A 295 8.03 -16.26 -19.34
CA GLY A 295 6.86 -17.13 -19.29
C GLY A 295 6.21 -17.31 -20.65
N VAL A 296 4.92 -17.05 -20.76
CA VAL A 296 4.17 -17.13 -22.02
C VAL A 296 3.61 -15.76 -22.38
N VAL A 297 3.77 -15.36 -23.62
CA VAL A 297 3.23 -14.11 -24.18
C VAL A 297 2.10 -14.42 -25.12
N LEU A 298 0.91 -13.96 -24.75
CA LEU A 298 -0.28 -13.95 -25.60
C LEU A 298 -0.43 -12.56 -26.21
N SER A 299 -0.55 -12.44 -27.52
CA SER A 299 -0.72 -11.14 -28.18
C SER A 299 -1.96 -11.10 -29.06
N VAL A 300 -2.68 -9.98 -29.02
CA VAL A 300 -3.75 -9.64 -29.97
C VAL A 300 -3.30 -8.40 -30.72
N THR A 301 -3.22 -8.53 -32.04
CA THR A 301 -2.80 -7.47 -32.96
C THR A 301 -3.98 -7.04 -33.80
N ASP A 302 -4.22 -5.75 -33.92
CA ASP A 302 -5.32 -5.17 -34.67
C ASP A 302 -4.86 -4.10 -35.67
N GLY A 303 -5.76 -3.69 -36.54
CA GLY A 303 -5.55 -2.65 -37.55
C GLY A 303 -6.19 -1.30 -37.18
N CYS A 304 -6.18 -0.92 -35.92
CA CYS A 304 -6.88 0.28 -35.40
C CYS A 304 -6.30 1.62 -35.87
N GLY A 305 -5.18 1.63 -36.59
CA GLY A 305 -4.47 2.85 -37.00
C GLY A 305 -3.54 3.42 -35.95
N GLY A 306 -3.54 2.88 -34.74
CA GLY A 306 -2.74 3.33 -33.59
C GLY A 306 -3.53 4.06 -32.52
N ILE A 307 -2.94 4.18 -31.34
CA ILE A 307 -3.45 4.91 -30.17
C ILE A 307 -2.51 6.11 -29.97
N PRO A 308 -3.03 7.34 -29.71
CA PRO A 308 -2.19 8.47 -29.34
C PRO A 308 -1.24 8.12 -28.18
N ASP A 309 0.03 8.55 -28.27
CA ASP A 309 1.03 8.20 -27.25
C ASP A 309 0.66 8.68 -25.85
N GLU A 310 -0.07 9.79 -25.74
CA GLU A 310 -0.62 10.32 -24.49
C GLU A 310 -1.70 9.43 -23.88
N ASP A 311 -2.38 8.63 -24.68
CA ASP A 311 -3.45 7.72 -24.26
C ASP A 311 -2.95 6.31 -23.91
N LEU A 312 -1.80 5.88 -24.45
CA LEU A 312 -1.25 4.54 -24.22
C LEU A 312 -1.15 4.13 -22.74
N PRO A 313 -0.68 4.99 -21.81
CA PRO A 313 -0.62 4.64 -20.40
C PRO A 313 -1.98 4.41 -19.75
N ARG A 314 -3.04 4.97 -20.35
CA ARG A 314 -4.38 5.04 -19.77
C ARG A 314 -5.38 4.06 -20.35
N VAL A 315 -5.03 3.31 -21.39
CA VAL A 315 -5.99 2.43 -22.09
C VAL A 315 -6.61 1.35 -21.21
N PHE A 316 -5.91 0.97 -20.14
CA PHE A 316 -6.39 0.01 -19.15
C PHE A 316 -7.11 0.67 -17.96
N ASP A 317 -7.24 1.99 -17.92
CA ASP A 317 -7.95 2.67 -16.84
C ASP A 317 -9.46 2.44 -16.96
N THR A 318 -10.13 2.34 -15.83
CA THR A 318 -11.57 2.10 -15.77
C THR A 318 -12.32 3.25 -16.45
N GLY A 319 -13.19 2.91 -17.42
CA GLY A 319 -13.99 3.89 -18.15
C GLY A 319 -13.21 4.70 -19.19
N TRP A 320 -11.94 4.38 -19.45
CA TRP A 320 -11.19 5.06 -20.51
C TRP A 320 -11.81 4.79 -21.89
N ARG A 321 -11.94 5.85 -22.66
CA ARG A 321 -12.40 5.83 -24.05
C ARG A 321 -11.52 6.78 -24.85
N GLY A 322 -10.91 6.30 -25.92
CA GLY A 322 -10.13 7.14 -26.82
C GLY A 322 -10.96 8.32 -27.37
N THR A 323 -10.29 9.42 -27.67
CA THR A 323 -10.88 10.68 -28.15
C THR A 323 -11.80 10.54 -29.36
N HIS A 324 -11.58 9.52 -30.20
CA HIS A 324 -12.39 9.22 -31.39
C HIS A 324 -13.60 8.31 -31.12
N ALA A 325 -13.80 7.81 -29.91
CA ALA A 325 -14.85 6.86 -29.55
C ALA A 325 -16.20 7.52 -29.15
N ARG A 326 -16.46 8.76 -29.57
CA ARG A 326 -17.71 9.48 -29.28
C ARG A 326 -18.91 9.01 -30.08
N THR A 327 -18.74 8.12 -31.06
CA THR A 327 -19.82 7.60 -31.89
C THR A 327 -20.33 6.28 -31.33
N PRO A 328 -21.66 6.12 -31.01
CA PRO A 328 -22.22 4.82 -30.63
C PRO A 328 -22.12 3.81 -31.78
N PRO A 329 -21.83 2.51 -31.50
CA PRO A 329 -21.90 1.83 -30.21
C PRO A 329 -20.53 1.58 -29.60
N ALA A 330 -19.99 2.56 -28.87
CA ALA A 330 -18.79 2.35 -28.09
C ALA A 330 -19.11 1.51 -26.83
N GLY A 331 -18.29 0.52 -26.52
CA GLY A 331 -18.39 -0.27 -25.28
C GLY A 331 -18.24 0.59 -24.02
N ALA A 332 -18.56 0.01 -22.87
CA ALA A 332 -18.53 0.68 -21.57
C ALA A 332 -17.13 1.16 -21.11
N GLY A 333 -16.05 0.81 -21.81
CA GLY A 333 -14.68 1.13 -21.40
C GLY A 333 -14.19 0.32 -20.21
N LEU A 334 -14.87 -0.78 -19.88
CA LEU A 334 -14.53 -1.65 -18.75
C LEU A 334 -13.68 -2.86 -19.19
N GLY A 335 -13.82 -3.32 -20.42
CA GLY A 335 -13.20 -4.58 -20.87
C GLY A 335 -11.70 -4.62 -20.72
N LEU A 336 -10.96 -3.54 -21.05
CA LEU A 336 -9.50 -3.50 -20.88
C LEU A 336 -9.09 -3.39 -19.40
N ALA A 337 -9.85 -2.71 -18.56
CA ALA A 337 -9.62 -2.69 -17.12
C ALA A 337 -9.81 -4.08 -16.50
N ILE A 338 -10.82 -4.83 -16.96
CA ILE A 338 -11.04 -6.24 -16.58
C ILE A 338 -9.87 -7.11 -17.04
N VAL A 339 -9.38 -6.93 -18.27
CA VAL A 339 -8.19 -7.63 -18.78
C VAL A 339 -7.02 -7.42 -17.83
N ARG A 340 -6.68 -6.18 -17.50
CA ARG A 340 -5.59 -5.87 -16.58
C ARG A 340 -5.79 -6.55 -15.23
N GLY A 341 -6.95 -6.41 -14.62
CA GLY A 341 -7.21 -6.98 -13.30
C GLY A 341 -7.15 -8.50 -13.25
N ILE A 342 -7.68 -9.20 -14.25
CA ILE A 342 -7.59 -10.68 -14.34
C ILE A 342 -6.13 -11.11 -14.54
N VAL A 343 -5.39 -10.44 -15.41
CA VAL A 343 -3.99 -10.75 -15.70
C VAL A 343 -3.10 -10.51 -14.48
N GLU A 344 -3.29 -9.40 -13.77
CA GLU A 344 -2.59 -9.10 -12.51
C GLU A 344 -2.91 -10.12 -11.41
N ALA A 345 -4.17 -10.58 -11.32
CA ALA A 345 -4.54 -11.65 -10.40
C ALA A 345 -3.82 -12.98 -10.70
N HIS A 346 -3.50 -13.25 -11.97
CA HIS A 346 -2.65 -14.36 -12.41
C HIS A 346 -1.14 -14.06 -12.28
N GLN A 347 -0.74 -12.98 -11.57
CA GLN A 347 0.66 -12.56 -11.45
C GLN A 347 1.32 -12.23 -12.78
N GLY A 348 0.51 -11.94 -13.80
CA GLY A 348 0.94 -11.54 -15.12
C GLY A 348 0.98 -10.03 -15.31
N ARG A 349 1.20 -9.60 -16.54
CA ARG A 349 1.21 -8.19 -16.94
C ARG A 349 0.53 -8.02 -18.29
N ALA A 350 -0.36 -7.03 -18.39
CA ALA A 350 -0.97 -6.60 -19.64
C ALA A 350 -0.32 -5.30 -20.13
N THR A 351 0.05 -5.22 -21.38
CA THR A 351 0.66 -4.05 -22.02
C THR A 351 0.07 -3.80 -23.40
N VAL A 352 0.25 -2.59 -23.90
CA VAL A 352 -0.13 -2.21 -25.27
C VAL A 352 0.98 -1.39 -25.91
N ARG A 353 1.16 -1.56 -27.21
CA ARG A 353 2.08 -0.74 -28.00
C ARG A 353 1.55 -0.53 -29.40
N ASN A 354 1.88 0.62 -29.98
CA ASN A 354 1.64 0.88 -31.39
C ASN A 354 2.59 0.03 -32.27
N ILE A 355 2.05 -0.43 -33.37
CA ILE A 355 2.78 -1.07 -34.47
C ILE A 355 2.38 -0.38 -35.78
N PRO A 356 3.11 -0.60 -36.88
CA PRO A 356 2.73 -0.05 -38.18
C PRO A 356 1.31 -0.45 -38.58
N GLY A 357 0.42 0.55 -38.67
CA GLY A 357 -0.98 0.37 -39.07
C GLY A 357 -1.95 -0.07 -37.97
N GLY A 358 -1.51 -0.23 -36.72
CA GLY A 358 -2.41 -0.66 -35.63
C GLY A 358 -1.78 -0.73 -34.27
N CYS A 359 -2.33 -1.59 -33.45
CA CYS A 359 -1.93 -1.79 -32.06
C CYS A 359 -1.67 -3.28 -31.77
N ARG A 360 -0.81 -3.54 -30.78
CA ARG A 360 -0.61 -4.86 -30.22
C ARG A 360 -0.81 -4.82 -28.71
N PHE A 361 -1.79 -5.59 -28.26
CA PHE A 361 -2.00 -5.88 -26.84
C PHE A 361 -1.26 -7.17 -26.49
N GLU A 362 -0.48 -7.14 -25.42
CA GLU A 362 0.34 -8.28 -24.97
C GLU A 362 -0.02 -8.61 -23.51
N VAL A 363 -0.26 -9.90 -23.27
CA VAL A 363 -0.48 -10.47 -21.94
C VAL A 363 0.67 -11.42 -21.66
N VAL A 364 1.47 -11.12 -20.66
CA VAL A 364 2.57 -11.95 -20.18
C VAL A 364 2.10 -12.71 -18.95
N LEU A 365 2.11 -14.03 -19.03
CA LEU A 365 1.78 -14.93 -17.93
C LEU A 365 3.04 -15.63 -17.43
N PRO A 366 3.21 -15.82 -16.11
CA PRO A 366 4.37 -16.52 -15.57
C PRO A 366 4.41 -17.96 -16.09
N ALA A 367 5.61 -18.51 -16.25
CA ALA A 367 5.76 -19.92 -16.59
C ALA A 367 5.16 -20.78 -15.47
N ALA A 368 4.47 -21.87 -15.84
CA ALA A 368 4.04 -22.85 -14.85
C ALA A 368 5.26 -23.32 -14.05
N ALA A 369 5.15 -23.34 -12.74
CA ALA A 369 6.17 -23.92 -11.87
C ALA A 369 6.35 -25.40 -12.29
N SER A 370 7.58 -25.76 -12.62
CA SER A 370 7.97 -27.11 -13.08
C SER A 370 7.91 -28.13 -11.95
#